data_e4bb0b3a2e6cab67c3c60830de9725d3
#
_entry.id   e4bb0b3a2e6cab67c3c60830de9725d3
#
_cell.length_a   1.000
_cell.length_b   1.000
_cell.length_c   1.000
_cell.angle_alpha   90.00
_cell.angle_beta   90.00
_cell.angle_gamma   90.00
#
_symmetry.space_group_name_H-M   'P 1'
#
loop_
_entity.id
_entity.type
_entity.pdbx_description
1 polymer ?
#
loop_
_entity_poly.entity_id
_entity_poly.type
_entity_poly.pdbx_seq_one_letter_code
_entity_poly.pdbx_strand_id
1 'polypeptide(L)'
;VEAEDGSREQYTVEVVLKDAQVLSEFRFLRKDNALLTADVSCTIEDETIVSSYTFPQSKLIPVFMTDAVKVMVDDVEQVSGVTEIDFASPVTYQFVMRNGEVVRYILTLDFILIPQFTITTEDPSITEIPSKDYYLNATLTVDGKGIYENYTGKTEVKGRGNSTWGYPKKPYRLKLDKKSEICGLGKAKNYVLLANHIDPTLMLNSVAFKVGQLLNIPFTNHAIPVDVVLNGKYKGSYLLT
;
A
#
# COMPACT_ATOMS: atom_id res chain seq x y z
N VAL A 1 35.34 37.06 -35.06
CA VAL A 1 36.56 36.23 -34.98
C VAL A 1 37.57 36.83 -35.96
N GLU A 2 38.81 36.93 -35.59
CA GLU A 2 39.92 37.43 -36.41
C GLU A 2 40.88 36.28 -36.68
N ALA A 3 41.17 36.02 -37.94
CA ALA A 3 42.11 35.00 -38.37
C ALA A 3 43.57 35.51 -38.34
N GLU A 4 44.55 34.59 -38.38
CA GLU A 4 45.98 34.93 -38.34
C GLU A 4 46.43 35.84 -39.50
N ASP A 5 45.72 35.89 -40.62
CA ASP A 5 45.95 36.75 -41.74
C ASP A 5 45.35 38.19 -41.61
N GLY A 6 44.71 38.46 -40.45
CA GLY A 6 44.04 39.71 -40.12
C GLY A 6 42.63 39.85 -40.71
N SER A 7 42.11 38.84 -41.39
CA SER A 7 40.74 38.86 -41.86
C SER A 7 39.76 38.69 -40.70
N ARG A 8 38.63 39.42 -40.76
CA ARG A 8 37.63 39.41 -39.74
C ARG A 8 36.30 38.92 -40.32
N GLU A 9 35.74 37.93 -39.66
CA GLU A 9 34.41 37.46 -39.96
C GLU A 9 33.51 37.63 -38.73
N GLN A 10 32.31 38.14 -38.93
CA GLN A 10 31.34 38.34 -37.86
C GLN A 10 30.34 37.17 -37.91
N TYR A 11 30.26 36.46 -36.83
CA TYR A 11 29.27 35.40 -36.63
C TYR A 11 28.19 35.90 -35.69
N THR A 12 26.94 35.72 -36.10
CA THR A 12 25.79 35.87 -35.20
C THR A 12 25.51 34.50 -34.58
N VAL A 13 25.63 34.40 -33.25
CA VAL A 13 25.23 33.22 -32.52
C VAL A 13 23.86 33.52 -31.91
N GLU A 14 22.84 32.87 -32.44
CA GLU A 14 21.52 32.89 -31.86
C GLU A 14 21.48 31.80 -30.78
N VAL A 15 21.38 32.19 -29.53
CA VAL A 15 21.17 31.26 -28.39
C VAL A 15 19.67 31.19 -28.13
N VAL A 16 19.03 30.14 -28.66
CA VAL A 16 17.65 29.82 -28.28
C VAL A 16 17.71 29.13 -26.93
N LEU A 17 17.30 29.84 -25.88
CA LEU A 17 17.08 29.23 -24.58
C LEU A 17 15.85 28.35 -24.70
N LYS A 18 16.03 27.04 -24.51
CA LYS A 18 14.88 26.15 -24.29
C LYS A 18 14.21 26.57 -22.99
N ASP A 19 12.90 26.73 -23.00
CA ASP A 19 12.15 26.98 -21.79
C ASP A 19 12.50 25.90 -20.76
N ALA A 20 12.82 26.36 -19.53
CA ALA A 20 13.16 25.43 -18.46
C ALA A 20 11.97 24.54 -18.15
N GLN A 21 12.15 23.24 -18.26
CA GLN A 21 11.11 22.29 -17.95
C GLN A 21 11.10 22.01 -16.46
N VAL A 22 10.11 22.54 -15.75
CA VAL A 22 10.01 22.42 -14.29
C VAL A 22 10.10 20.96 -13.85
N LEU A 23 9.33 20.09 -14.47
CA LEU A 23 9.31 18.65 -14.21
C LEU A 23 9.10 17.88 -15.51
N SER A 24 10.07 17.07 -15.91
CA SER A 24 10.01 16.30 -17.16
C SER A 24 9.64 14.84 -16.97
N GLU A 25 9.92 14.28 -15.80
CA GLU A 25 9.64 12.88 -15.48
C GLU A 25 9.38 12.74 -13.99
N PHE A 26 8.40 11.87 -13.65
CA PHE A 26 8.15 11.42 -12.30
C PHE A 26 7.78 9.93 -12.32
N ARG A 27 8.49 9.11 -11.56
CA ARG A 27 8.30 7.66 -11.55
C ARG A 27 8.74 7.00 -10.24
N PHE A 28 8.32 5.75 -10.04
CA PHE A 28 8.76 4.89 -8.95
C PHE A 28 9.45 3.66 -9.53
N LEU A 29 10.72 3.46 -9.19
CA LEU A 29 11.48 2.32 -9.70
C LEU A 29 11.35 1.13 -8.75
N ARG A 30 11.13 -0.05 -9.31
CA ARG A 30 11.06 -1.31 -8.54
C ARG A 30 12.33 -1.58 -7.72
N LYS A 31 13.50 -1.22 -8.23
CA LYS A 31 14.78 -1.42 -7.52
C LYS A 31 14.86 -0.65 -6.19
N ASP A 32 14.15 0.48 -6.09
CA ASP A 32 14.12 1.37 -4.93
C ASP A 32 12.85 1.15 -4.07
N ASN A 33 11.85 0.44 -4.61
CA ASN A 33 10.55 0.18 -4.00
C ASN A 33 10.21 -1.32 -4.07
N ALA A 34 10.69 -2.09 -3.12
CA ALA A 34 10.75 -3.57 -3.15
C ALA A 34 9.40 -4.28 -3.36
N LEU A 35 8.28 -3.66 -2.97
CA LEU A 35 6.94 -4.23 -3.16
C LEU A 35 6.32 -3.94 -4.54
N LEU A 36 6.95 -3.12 -5.37
CA LEU A 36 6.50 -2.91 -6.75
C LEU A 36 6.84 -4.13 -7.60
N THR A 37 5.91 -4.52 -8.48
CA THR A 37 6.10 -5.63 -9.43
C THR A 37 6.82 -5.18 -10.70
N ALA A 38 6.76 -3.88 -11.03
CA ALA A 38 7.41 -3.23 -12.17
C ALA A 38 7.71 -1.76 -11.83
N ASP A 39 8.47 -1.08 -12.69
CA ASP A 39 8.61 0.37 -12.63
C ASP A 39 7.29 1.04 -12.99
N VAL A 40 6.95 2.11 -12.29
CA VAL A 40 5.70 2.85 -12.47
C VAL A 40 6.03 4.27 -12.89
N SER A 41 5.57 4.68 -14.09
CA SER A 41 5.66 6.07 -14.56
C SER A 41 4.38 6.81 -14.25
N CYS A 42 4.51 8.06 -13.83
CA CYS A 42 3.39 8.98 -13.63
C CYS A 42 3.25 9.93 -14.83
N THR A 43 2.04 10.39 -15.08
CA THR A 43 1.74 11.45 -16.03
C THR A 43 1.78 12.79 -15.33
N ILE A 44 2.36 13.80 -15.96
CA ILE A 44 2.41 15.17 -15.45
C ILE A 44 1.36 15.96 -16.23
N GLU A 45 0.36 16.46 -15.54
CA GLU A 45 -0.79 17.19 -16.09
C GLU A 45 -0.97 18.49 -15.32
N ASP A 46 -0.73 19.63 -15.97
CA ASP A 46 -0.79 20.96 -15.35
C ASP A 46 -0.01 21.02 -14.02
N GLU A 47 -0.71 21.22 -12.91
CA GLU A 47 -0.14 21.29 -11.55
C GLU A 47 -0.27 19.95 -10.78
N THR A 48 -0.56 18.84 -11.48
CA THR A 48 -0.75 17.53 -10.88
C THR A 48 0.21 16.47 -11.45
N ILE A 49 0.55 15.51 -10.60
CA ILE A 49 1.24 14.29 -10.99
C ILE A 49 0.25 13.14 -10.76
N VAL A 50 -0.08 12.41 -11.82
CA VAL A 50 -1.12 11.38 -11.82
C VAL A 50 -0.52 10.01 -12.07
N SER A 51 -0.98 9.00 -11.30
CA SER A 51 -0.65 7.61 -11.54
C SER A 51 -1.92 6.79 -11.68
N SER A 52 -1.98 5.92 -12.69
CA SER A 52 -3.04 4.91 -12.83
C SER A 52 -2.73 3.61 -12.09
N TYR A 53 -1.57 3.52 -11.43
CA TYR A 53 -1.14 2.34 -10.69
C TYR A 53 -1.65 2.41 -9.24
N THR A 54 -2.14 1.27 -8.72
CA THR A 54 -2.53 1.16 -7.32
C THR A 54 -1.37 0.56 -6.52
N PHE A 55 -0.83 1.33 -5.59
CA PHE A 55 0.41 1.00 -4.88
C PHE A 55 0.17 0.05 -3.69
N PRO A 56 1.11 -0.87 -3.41
CA PRO A 56 0.99 -1.81 -2.29
C PRO A 56 1.42 -1.22 -0.94
N GLN A 57 2.01 -0.03 -0.93
CA GLN A 57 2.49 0.66 0.27
C GLN A 57 2.49 2.17 0.07
N SER A 58 2.34 2.94 1.16
CA SER A 58 2.34 4.40 1.09
C SER A 58 3.74 5.02 1.11
N LYS A 59 4.71 4.37 1.73
CA LYS A 59 6.09 4.86 1.79
C LYS A 59 6.87 4.43 0.57
N LEU A 60 7.28 5.40 -0.24
CA LEU A 60 7.90 5.16 -1.55
C LEU A 60 9.06 6.13 -1.78
N ILE A 61 10.03 5.71 -2.58
CA ILE A 61 11.15 6.52 -3.06
C ILE A 61 10.86 6.90 -4.51
N PRO A 62 10.49 8.15 -4.80
CA PRO A 62 10.27 8.62 -6.16
C PRO A 62 11.56 8.97 -6.87
N VAL A 63 11.56 8.84 -8.20
CA VAL A 63 12.58 9.36 -9.10
C VAL A 63 11.94 10.43 -9.96
N PHE A 64 12.56 11.59 -10.04
CA PHE A 64 12.08 12.70 -10.86
C PHE A 64 13.24 13.39 -11.59
N MET A 65 12.93 13.95 -12.75
CA MET A 65 13.85 14.76 -13.57
C MET A 65 13.29 16.19 -13.68
N THR A 66 14.12 17.17 -13.32
CA THR A 66 13.71 18.58 -13.22
C THR A 66 14.87 19.52 -13.52
N ASP A 67 14.58 20.72 -14.03
CA ASP A 67 15.53 21.84 -14.14
C ASP A 67 15.52 22.73 -12.87
N ALA A 68 14.71 22.41 -11.87
CA ALA A 68 14.68 23.11 -10.58
C ALA A 68 16.02 22.97 -9.85
N VAL A 69 16.43 24.01 -9.17
CA VAL A 69 17.66 23.99 -8.36
C VAL A 69 17.45 23.34 -6.99
N LYS A 70 16.19 23.22 -6.59
CA LYS A 70 15.81 22.60 -5.32
C LYS A 70 14.39 22.06 -5.41
N VAL A 71 14.15 20.88 -4.83
CA VAL A 71 12.81 20.27 -4.71
C VAL A 71 12.49 20.09 -3.24
N MET A 72 11.30 20.50 -2.81
CA MET A 72 10.88 20.48 -1.41
C MET A 72 9.54 19.79 -1.24
N VAL A 73 9.35 19.12 -0.11
CA VAL A 73 8.06 18.65 0.43
C VAL A 73 8.07 18.99 1.92
N ASP A 74 7.05 19.70 2.40
CA ASP A 74 6.92 20.10 3.82
C ASP A 74 8.22 20.68 4.42
N ASP A 75 8.84 21.62 3.69
CA ASP A 75 10.11 22.27 4.01
C ASP A 75 11.34 21.34 4.10
N VAL A 76 11.20 20.07 3.70
CA VAL A 76 12.29 19.10 3.60
C VAL A 76 12.75 18.97 2.16
N GLU A 77 14.05 19.11 1.94
CA GLU A 77 14.64 18.93 0.60
C GLU A 77 14.57 17.48 0.14
N GLN A 78 14.14 17.29 -1.11
CA GLN A 78 13.96 16.00 -1.73
C GLN A 78 15.07 15.67 -2.70
N VAL A 79 15.63 14.49 -2.58
CA VAL A 79 16.65 13.96 -3.49
C VAL A 79 16.07 12.82 -4.30
N SER A 80 16.01 13.00 -5.63
CA SER A 80 15.48 12.02 -6.58
C SER A 80 16.15 10.65 -6.41
N GLY A 81 15.37 9.61 -6.24
CA GLY A 81 15.84 8.23 -6.04
C GLY A 81 16.44 7.92 -4.68
N VAL A 82 16.34 8.84 -3.68
CA VAL A 82 16.93 8.69 -2.35
C VAL A 82 15.93 8.94 -1.23
N THR A 83 15.19 10.06 -1.30
CA THR A 83 14.30 10.45 -0.20
C THR A 83 13.01 9.61 -0.22
N GLU A 84 12.75 8.88 0.86
CA GLU A 84 11.46 8.19 1.07
C GLU A 84 10.40 9.17 1.56
N ILE A 85 9.23 9.14 0.96
CA ILE A 85 8.06 9.95 1.32
C ILE A 85 6.87 9.03 1.63
N ASP A 86 6.05 9.44 2.60
CA ASP A 86 4.76 8.80 2.87
C ASP A 86 3.65 9.49 2.08
N PHE A 87 3.10 8.78 1.10
CA PHE A 87 2.02 9.25 0.23
C PHE A 87 0.61 8.84 0.74
N ALA A 88 0.47 8.43 1.99
CA ALA A 88 -0.85 8.11 2.58
C ALA A 88 -1.87 9.26 2.48
N SER A 89 -1.39 10.48 2.28
CA SER A 89 -2.17 11.69 1.94
C SER A 89 -1.57 12.36 0.71
N PRO A 90 -2.32 13.24 0.02
CA PRO A 90 -1.77 14.02 -1.08
C PRO A 90 -0.50 14.77 -0.69
N VAL A 91 0.53 14.69 -1.52
CA VAL A 91 1.83 15.32 -1.30
C VAL A 91 2.02 16.47 -2.28
N THR A 92 2.40 17.65 -1.76
CA THR A 92 2.71 18.82 -2.58
C THR A 92 4.22 18.97 -2.74
N TYR A 93 4.70 18.78 -3.96
CA TYR A 93 6.07 19.08 -4.36
C TYR A 93 6.22 20.56 -4.72
N GLN A 94 7.27 21.17 -4.24
CA GLN A 94 7.66 22.54 -4.57
C GLN A 94 9.00 22.53 -5.32
N PHE A 95 8.96 22.93 -6.57
CA PHE A 95 10.13 23.04 -7.44
C PHE A 95 10.61 24.50 -7.44
N VAL A 96 11.76 24.75 -6.84
CA VAL A 96 12.36 26.10 -6.79
C VAL A 96 13.26 26.27 -7.99
N MET A 97 12.87 27.18 -8.87
CA MET A 97 13.60 27.45 -10.11
C MET A 97 14.77 28.44 -9.83
N ARG A 98 15.71 28.48 -10.78
CA ARG A 98 16.90 29.35 -10.66
C ARG A 98 16.58 30.85 -10.57
N ASN A 99 15.45 31.28 -11.10
CA ASN A 99 14.95 32.67 -10.99
C ASN A 99 14.25 32.97 -9.66
N GLY A 100 14.16 31.98 -8.75
CA GLY A 100 13.45 32.08 -7.47
C GLY A 100 11.95 31.77 -7.52
N GLU A 101 11.43 31.48 -8.71
CA GLU A 101 10.04 31.03 -8.87
C GLU A 101 9.85 29.67 -8.22
N VAL A 102 8.65 29.45 -7.61
CA VAL A 102 8.28 28.18 -6.98
C VAL A 102 7.05 27.64 -7.69
N VAL A 103 7.23 26.53 -8.41
CA VAL A 103 6.14 25.80 -9.06
C VAL A 103 5.74 24.62 -8.19
N ARG A 104 4.43 24.39 -8.07
CA ARG A 104 3.89 23.33 -7.21
C ARG A 104 3.18 22.26 -8.03
N TYR A 105 3.39 21.01 -7.65
CA TYR A 105 2.66 19.86 -8.17
C TYR A 105 2.09 19.06 -7.03
N ILE A 106 0.83 18.62 -7.17
CA ILE A 106 0.18 17.75 -6.19
C ILE A 106 0.18 16.32 -6.72
N LEU A 107 0.67 15.40 -5.92
CA LEU A 107 0.62 13.96 -6.21
C LEU A 107 -0.33 13.27 -5.24
N THR A 108 -1.31 12.58 -5.79
CA THR A 108 -2.21 11.68 -5.04
C THR A 108 -2.06 10.28 -5.61
N LEU A 109 -1.83 9.29 -4.75
CA LEU A 109 -1.68 7.90 -5.14
C LEU A 109 -2.83 7.05 -4.58
N ASP A 110 -3.23 6.04 -5.35
CA ASP A 110 -4.17 5.02 -4.92
C ASP A 110 -3.43 3.82 -4.32
N PHE A 111 -3.97 3.25 -3.24
CA PHE A 111 -3.34 2.14 -2.52
C PHE A 111 -4.24 0.91 -2.42
N ILE A 112 -3.64 -0.27 -2.61
CA ILE A 112 -4.24 -1.53 -2.17
C ILE A 112 -3.91 -1.69 -0.68
N LEU A 113 -4.79 -1.22 0.18
CA LEU A 113 -4.59 -1.32 1.61
C LEU A 113 -5.35 -2.54 2.14
N ILE A 114 -4.60 -3.53 2.63
CA ILE A 114 -5.15 -4.73 3.24
C ILE A 114 -5.14 -4.53 4.76
N PRO A 115 -6.29 -4.60 5.45
CA PRO A 115 -6.35 -4.48 6.91
C PRO A 115 -5.46 -5.51 7.58
N GLN A 116 -4.76 -5.11 8.65
CA GLN A 116 -3.90 -6.00 9.41
C GLN A 116 -4.55 -6.44 10.71
N PHE A 117 -4.63 -7.73 10.92
CA PHE A 117 -5.11 -8.40 12.13
C PHE A 117 -3.93 -8.87 12.97
N THR A 118 -3.69 -8.23 14.08
CA THR A 118 -2.68 -8.66 15.05
C THR A 118 -3.35 -9.41 16.18
N ILE A 119 -3.04 -10.69 16.30
CA ILE A 119 -3.52 -11.58 17.36
C ILE A 119 -2.38 -11.77 18.35
N THR A 120 -2.58 -11.31 19.57
CA THR A 120 -1.62 -11.46 20.67
C THR A 120 -2.21 -12.38 21.74
N THR A 121 -1.70 -13.59 21.86
CA THR A 121 -2.13 -14.56 22.88
C THR A 121 -1.51 -14.24 24.24
N GLU A 122 -2.09 -14.76 25.32
CA GLU A 122 -1.53 -14.60 26.67
C GLU A 122 -0.13 -15.20 26.81
N ASP A 123 0.17 -16.26 26.05
CA ASP A 123 1.50 -16.82 25.93
C ASP A 123 2.16 -16.34 24.60
N PRO A 124 3.11 -15.40 24.66
CA PRO A 124 3.74 -14.86 23.47
C PRO A 124 4.70 -15.84 22.76
N SER A 125 5.03 -16.97 23.38
CA SER A 125 5.89 -18.00 22.78
C SER A 125 5.15 -18.81 21.69
N ILE A 126 3.82 -18.73 21.65
CA ILE A 126 2.99 -19.42 20.67
C ILE A 126 3.24 -18.82 19.28
N THR A 127 3.84 -19.59 18.40
CA THR A 127 4.11 -19.20 17.00
C THR A 127 3.08 -19.75 16.02
N GLU A 128 2.24 -20.71 16.47
CA GLU A 128 1.16 -21.35 15.71
C GLU A 128 0.02 -21.70 16.67
N ILE A 129 -1.24 -21.52 16.27
CA ILE A 129 -2.38 -21.96 17.08
C ILE A 129 -2.36 -23.50 17.16
N PRO A 130 -2.27 -24.07 18.36
CA PRO A 130 -1.93 -25.50 18.50
C PRO A 130 -3.12 -26.45 18.28
N SER A 131 -4.36 -25.97 18.45
CA SER A 131 -5.54 -26.84 18.43
C SER A 131 -6.77 -26.17 17.80
N LYS A 132 -7.65 -26.98 17.25
CA LYS A 132 -9.02 -26.62 16.87
C LYS A 132 -10.07 -26.95 17.92
N ASP A 133 -9.70 -27.64 18.97
CA ASP A 133 -10.67 -28.19 19.95
C ASP A 133 -10.91 -27.24 21.12
N TYR A 134 -9.91 -26.43 21.48
CA TYR A 134 -10.02 -25.42 22.54
C TYR A 134 -9.58 -24.04 22.07
N TYR A 135 -10.08 -23.03 22.77
CA TYR A 135 -9.73 -21.64 22.52
C TYR A 135 -8.55 -21.19 23.38
N LEU A 136 -7.74 -20.32 22.84
CA LEU A 136 -6.74 -19.53 23.57
C LEU A 136 -7.26 -18.11 23.76
N ASN A 137 -7.07 -17.56 24.95
CA ASN A 137 -7.31 -16.15 25.19
C ASN A 137 -6.30 -15.30 24.43
N ALA A 138 -6.77 -14.22 23.84
CA ALA A 138 -5.96 -13.31 23.06
C ALA A 138 -6.53 -11.89 23.07
N THR A 139 -5.73 -10.95 22.60
CA THR A 139 -6.18 -9.63 22.16
C THR A 139 -6.13 -9.58 20.63
N LEU A 140 -7.19 -9.09 20.02
CA LEU A 140 -7.24 -8.77 18.60
C LEU A 140 -7.07 -7.25 18.45
N THR A 141 -6.07 -6.85 17.65
CA THR A 141 -5.93 -5.47 17.15
C THR A 141 -6.07 -5.48 15.65
N VAL A 142 -6.96 -4.65 15.12
CA VAL A 142 -7.18 -4.46 13.69
C VAL A 142 -6.75 -3.06 13.33
N ASP A 143 -5.76 -2.96 12.45
CA ASP A 143 -5.42 -1.74 11.74
C ASP A 143 -6.19 -1.74 10.41
N GLY A 144 -7.21 -0.89 10.32
CA GLY A 144 -8.09 -0.78 9.16
C GLY A 144 -7.48 -0.04 7.97
N LYS A 145 -6.24 0.43 8.08
CA LYS A 145 -5.49 1.16 7.03
C LYS A 145 -6.22 2.38 6.47
N GLY A 146 -7.06 3.03 7.29
CA GLY A 146 -7.88 4.17 6.84
C GLY A 146 -9.09 3.81 5.98
N ILE A 147 -9.24 2.54 5.56
CA ILE A 147 -10.42 2.05 4.82
C ILE A 147 -11.51 1.59 5.77
N TYR A 148 -11.12 0.96 6.88
CA TYR A 148 -12.01 0.49 7.93
C TYR A 148 -11.62 1.09 9.26
N GLU A 149 -12.58 1.12 10.18
CA GLU A 149 -12.29 1.54 11.56
C GLU A 149 -11.31 0.59 12.24
N ASN A 150 -10.40 1.16 13.00
CA ASN A 150 -9.49 0.40 13.84
C ASN A 150 -10.27 -0.27 14.99
N TYR A 151 -9.83 -1.45 15.39
CA TYR A 151 -10.43 -2.18 16.51
C TYR A 151 -9.35 -2.72 17.43
N THR A 152 -9.62 -2.69 18.74
CA THR A 152 -8.83 -3.44 19.72
C THR A 152 -9.77 -4.00 20.79
N GLY A 153 -9.67 -5.29 21.03
CA GLY A 153 -10.52 -5.95 22.03
C GLY A 153 -10.09 -7.36 22.39
N LYS A 154 -10.62 -7.87 23.50
CA LYS A 154 -10.41 -9.25 23.89
C LYS A 154 -11.09 -10.21 22.93
N THR A 155 -10.41 -11.29 22.62
CA THR A 155 -10.89 -12.38 21.76
C THR A 155 -10.40 -13.72 22.29
N GLU A 156 -11.08 -14.76 21.89
CA GLU A 156 -10.58 -16.12 21.96
C GLU A 156 -10.27 -16.60 20.53
N VAL A 157 -9.16 -17.30 20.33
CA VAL A 157 -8.73 -17.82 19.03
C VAL A 157 -8.50 -19.32 19.09
N LYS A 158 -8.92 -20.05 18.05
CA LYS A 158 -8.58 -21.45 17.85
C LYS A 158 -8.42 -21.80 16.38
N GLY A 159 -7.86 -22.95 16.11
CA GLY A 159 -7.90 -23.54 14.78
C GLY A 159 -9.32 -23.90 14.35
N ARG A 160 -9.52 -24.06 13.05
CA ARG A 160 -10.78 -24.52 12.46
C ARG A 160 -10.56 -25.35 11.21
N GLY A 161 -11.64 -25.97 10.72
CA GLY A 161 -11.68 -26.74 9.49
C GLY A 161 -11.46 -28.23 9.74
N ASN A 162 -11.78 -29.02 8.74
CA ASN A 162 -11.55 -30.48 8.72
C ASN A 162 -10.24 -30.76 7.99
N SER A 163 -10.28 -31.01 6.67
CA SER A 163 -9.09 -31.21 5.84
C SER A 163 -8.15 -30.00 5.84
N THR A 164 -8.71 -28.78 5.83
CA THR A 164 -7.93 -27.53 5.81
C THR A 164 -7.09 -27.32 7.08
N TRP A 165 -7.43 -27.95 8.20
CA TRP A 165 -6.62 -27.94 9.43
C TRP A 165 -5.31 -28.74 9.26
N GLY A 166 -5.28 -29.70 8.34
CA GLY A 166 -4.09 -30.50 8.03
C GLY A 166 -3.02 -29.76 7.21
N TYR A 167 -3.36 -28.62 6.59
CA TYR A 167 -2.41 -27.89 5.75
C TYR A 167 -1.42 -27.05 6.55
N PRO A 168 -0.24 -26.74 5.99
CA PRO A 168 0.77 -25.89 6.64
C PRO A 168 0.24 -24.53 7.09
N LYS A 169 -0.52 -23.82 6.24
CA LYS A 169 -1.19 -22.59 6.59
C LYS A 169 -2.59 -22.89 7.12
N LYS A 170 -2.81 -22.65 8.39
CA LYS A 170 -4.01 -23.07 9.11
C LYS A 170 -5.07 -21.96 9.18
N PRO A 171 -6.35 -22.30 8.97
CA PRO A 171 -7.43 -21.36 9.19
C PRO A 171 -7.75 -21.22 10.68
N TYR A 172 -8.24 -20.01 11.07
CA TYR A 172 -8.55 -19.68 12.45
C TYR A 172 -10.01 -19.28 12.63
N ARG A 173 -10.51 -19.45 13.86
CA ARG A 173 -11.77 -18.91 14.33
C ARG A 173 -11.50 -17.94 15.47
N LEU A 174 -12.06 -16.74 15.35
CA LEU A 174 -12.06 -15.71 16.38
C LEU A 174 -13.43 -15.68 17.06
N LYS A 175 -13.45 -15.50 18.37
CA LYS A 175 -14.66 -15.28 19.15
C LYS A 175 -14.43 -14.07 20.04
N LEU A 176 -14.99 -12.93 19.63
CA LEU A 176 -14.88 -11.68 20.38
C LEU A 176 -15.61 -11.78 21.71
N ASP A 177 -15.16 -11.06 22.69
CA ASP A 177 -15.82 -10.94 23.99
C ASP A 177 -17.21 -10.27 23.85
N LYS A 178 -17.33 -9.24 22.98
CA LYS A 178 -18.56 -8.53 22.66
C LYS A 178 -18.83 -8.56 21.16
N LYS A 179 -20.12 -8.48 20.76
CA LYS A 179 -20.46 -8.26 19.36
C LYS A 179 -19.89 -6.93 18.90
N SER A 180 -18.99 -6.95 17.96
CA SER A 180 -18.36 -5.77 17.36
C SER A 180 -18.41 -5.88 15.86
N GLU A 181 -18.40 -4.75 15.19
CA GLU A 181 -18.24 -4.68 13.75
C GLU A 181 -16.76 -4.70 13.44
N ILE A 182 -16.35 -5.57 12.52
CA ILE A 182 -14.98 -5.67 12.04
C ILE A 182 -15.00 -5.54 10.52
N CYS A 183 -14.27 -4.58 9.99
CA CYS A 183 -14.12 -4.32 8.56
C CYS A 183 -15.47 -4.25 7.82
N GLY A 184 -16.49 -3.62 8.40
CA GLY A 184 -17.80 -3.44 7.76
C GLY A 184 -18.66 -4.71 7.62
N LEU A 185 -18.29 -5.85 8.20
CA LEU A 185 -19.05 -7.11 8.10
C LEU A 185 -20.28 -7.17 9.01
N GLY A 186 -20.61 -6.06 9.66
CA GLY A 186 -21.71 -5.99 10.64
C GLY A 186 -21.32 -6.56 12.00
N LYS A 187 -22.17 -6.29 13.01
CA LYS A 187 -21.86 -6.65 14.41
C LYS A 187 -22.01 -8.15 14.65
N ALA A 188 -20.89 -8.83 14.76
CA ALA A 188 -20.83 -10.26 15.08
C ALA A 188 -19.90 -10.53 16.27
N LYS A 189 -20.03 -11.72 16.86
CA LYS A 189 -19.14 -12.22 17.91
C LYS A 189 -18.12 -13.22 17.34
N ASN A 190 -18.47 -13.91 16.28
CA ASN A 190 -17.65 -14.95 15.68
C ASN A 190 -17.23 -14.53 14.28
N TYR A 191 -15.92 -14.61 14.02
CA TYR A 191 -15.31 -14.37 12.73
C TYR A 191 -14.41 -15.54 12.35
N VAL A 192 -14.18 -15.71 11.05
CA VAL A 192 -13.34 -16.77 10.53
C VAL A 192 -12.26 -16.17 9.64
N LEU A 193 -11.05 -16.66 9.80
CA LEU A 193 -9.91 -16.37 8.94
C LEU A 193 -9.63 -17.62 8.09
N LEU A 194 -10.07 -17.59 6.83
CA LEU A 194 -9.82 -18.66 5.87
C LEU A 194 -8.40 -18.53 5.32
N ALA A 195 -7.63 -19.59 5.39
CA ALA A 195 -6.22 -19.58 4.98
C ALA A 195 -5.98 -19.62 3.48
N ASN A 196 -6.94 -20.10 2.69
CA ASN A 196 -6.88 -20.28 1.23
C ASN A 196 -5.60 -21.01 0.75
N HIS A 197 -5.09 -21.96 1.56
CA HIS A 197 -3.76 -22.56 1.35
C HIS A 197 -3.60 -23.28 0.01
N ILE A 198 -4.66 -23.95 -0.46
CA ILE A 198 -4.63 -24.72 -1.72
C ILE A 198 -4.96 -23.89 -2.94
N ASP A 199 -5.34 -22.64 -2.76
CA ASP A 199 -5.64 -21.70 -3.84
C ASP A 199 -4.49 -20.72 -4.02
N PRO A 200 -3.62 -20.91 -5.03
CA PRO A 200 -2.49 -19.99 -5.26
C PRO A 200 -2.91 -18.58 -5.63
N THR A 201 -4.15 -18.39 -6.11
CA THR A 201 -4.69 -17.07 -6.45
C THR A 201 -5.23 -16.33 -5.22
N LEU A 202 -5.54 -17.05 -4.13
CA LEU A 202 -6.25 -16.58 -2.94
C LEU A 202 -7.66 -16.02 -3.21
N MET A 203 -8.20 -16.18 -4.41
CA MET A 203 -9.43 -15.52 -4.89
C MET A 203 -10.64 -16.43 -5.03
N LEU A 204 -10.48 -17.75 -5.11
CA LEU A 204 -11.60 -18.67 -5.39
C LEU A 204 -12.79 -18.50 -4.46
N ASN A 205 -12.55 -18.39 -3.15
CA ASN A 205 -13.62 -18.15 -2.17
C ASN A 205 -14.25 -16.77 -2.34
N SER A 206 -13.46 -15.74 -2.59
CA SER A 206 -13.96 -14.37 -2.80
C SER A 206 -14.86 -14.29 -4.04
N VAL A 207 -14.44 -14.92 -5.13
CA VAL A 207 -15.23 -14.99 -6.38
C VAL A 207 -16.52 -15.77 -6.14
N ALA A 208 -16.45 -16.95 -5.49
CA ALA A 208 -17.62 -17.76 -5.19
C ALA A 208 -18.65 -17.01 -4.34
N PHE A 209 -18.20 -16.31 -3.28
CA PHE A 209 -19.10 -15.50 -2.44
C PHE A 209 -19.68 -14.33 -3.25
N LYS A 210 -18.86 -13.67 -4.06
CA LYS A 210 -19.37 -12.56 -4.91
C LYS A 210 -20.42 -13.02 -5.90
N VAL A 211 -20.22 -14.17 -6.56
CA VAL A 211 -21.22 -14.78 -7.45
C VAL A 211 -22.49 -15.13 -6.66
N GLY A 212 -22.37 -15.75 -5.50
CA GLY A 212 -23.52 -16.04 -4.64
C GLY A 212 -24.32 -14.79 -4.25
N GLN A 213 -23.64 -13.69 -3.94
CA GLN A 213 -24.28 -12.40 -3.65
C GLN A 213 -25.01 -11.85 -4.87
N LEU A 214 -24.38 -11.86 -6.05
CA LEU A 214 -24.98 -11.39 -7.30
C LEU A 214 -26.22 -12.21 -7.71
N LEU A 215 -26.22 -13.51 -7.40
CA LEU A 215 -27.36 -14.41 -7.61
C LEU A 215 -28.40 -14.34 -6.49
N ASN A 216 -28.23 -13.48 -5.49
CA ASN A 216 -29.10 -13.34 -4.31
C ASN A 216 -29.28 -14.68 -3.57
N ILE A 217 -28.25 -15.52 -3.50
CA ILE A 217 -28.30 -16.79 -2.75
C ILE A 217 -28.36 -16.45 -1.25
N PRO A 218 -29.39 -16.91 -0.53
CA PRO A 218 -29.54 -16.62 0.91
C PRO A 218 -28.30 -17.05 1.72
N PHE A 219 -27.94 -16.26 2.71
CA PHE A 219 -26.83 -16.54 3.65
C PHE A 219 -25.44 -16.65 2.99
N THR A 220 -25.26 -16.14 1.79
CA THR A 220 -23.93 -16.04 1.17
C THR A 220 -23.02 -15.16 2.02
N ASN A 221 -21.84 -15.67 2.37
CA ASN A 221 -20.86 -14.94 3.15
C ASN A 221 -20.29 -13.75 2.38
N HIS A 222 -19.84 -12.78 3.14
CA HIS A 222 -18.92 -11.75 2.66
C HIS A 222 -17.48 -12.20 2.88
N ALA A 223 -16.54 -11.56 2.19
CA ALA A 223 -15.13 -11.89 2.28
C ALA A 223 -14.28 -10.65 2.12
N ILE A 224 -13.39 -10.42 3.08
CA ILE A 224 -12.45 -9.29 3.06
C ILE A 224 -11.04 -9.86 3.20
N PRO A 225 -10.12 -9.58 2.26
CA PRO A 225 -8.71 -9.91 2.42
C PRO A 225 -8.14 -9.18 3.63
N VAL A 226 -7.40 -9.88 4.47
CA VAL A 226 -6.72 -9.32 5.65
C VAL A 226 -5.36 -9.97 5.84
N ASP A 227 -4.40 -9.22 6.30
CA ASP A 227 -3.11 -9.76 6.72
C ASP A 227 -3.14 -10.14 8.20
N VAL A 228 -2.52 -11.26 8.54
CA VAL A 228 -2.54 -11.77 9.91
C VAL A 228 -1.14 -11.82 10.50
N VAL A 229 -0.99 -11.25 11.68
CA VAL A 229 0.19 -11.35 12.54
C VAL A 229 -0.21 -12.07 13.82
N LEU A 230 0.50 -13.13 14.18
CA LEU A 230 0.33 -13.86 15.43
C LEU A 230 1.58 -13.70 16.29
N ASN A 231 1.44 -13.09 17.47
CA ASN A 231 2.54 -12.83 18.40
C ASN A 231 3.80 -12.25 17.72
N GLY A 232 3.58 -11.23 16.88
CA GLY A 232 4.64 -10.56 16.14
C GLY A 232 5.12 -11.29 14.88
N LYS A 233 4.66 -12.52 14.61
CA LYS A 233 5.03 -13.28 13.42
C LYS A 233 3.97 -13.14 12.32
N TYR A 234 4.36 -12.66 11.15
CA TYR A 234 3.48 -12.58 9.99
C TYR A 234 3.07 -13.98 9.50
N LYS A 235 1.79 -14.20 9.34
CA LYS A 235 1.19 -15.48 8.94
C LYS A 235 0.68 -15.47 7.49
N GLY A 236 0.78 -14.34 6.80
CA GLY A 236 0.29 -14.13 5.43
C GLY A 236 -1.12 -13.59 5.35
N SER A 237 -1.64 -13.48 4.12
CA SER A 237 -2.98 -12.98 3.85
C SER A 237 -4.02 -14.06 4.05
N TYR A 238 -5.11 -13.70 4.69
CA TYR A 238 -6.28 -14.54 4.97
C TYR A 238 -7.53 -13.90 4.38
N LEU A 239 -8.62 -14.65 4.35
CA LEU A 239 -9.93 -14.12 4.01
C LEU A 239 -10.79 -14.07 5.27
N LEU A 240 -11.14 -12.86 5.71
CA LEU A 240 -12.08 -12.64 6.81
C LEU A 240 -13.51 -12.89 6.34
N THR A 241 -14.24 -13.73 7.07
CA THR A 241 -15.66 -13.99 6.86
C THR A 241 -16.43 -14.00 8.15
#